data_4699760650ffcf4ef50dff31bc0d466c
#
_entry.id   4699760650ffcf4ef50dff31bc0d466c
#
_cell.length_a   1.000
_cell.length_b   1.000
_cell.length_c   1.000
_cell.angle_alpha   90.00
_cell.angle_beta   90.00
_cell.angle_gamma   90.00
#
_symmetry.space_group_name_H-M   'P 1'
#
loop_
_entity.id
_entity.type
_entity.pdbx_description
1 polymer ?
#
loop_
_entity_poly.entity_id
_entity_poly.type
_entity_poly.pdbx_seq_one_letter_code
_entity_poly.pdbx_strand_id
1 'polypeptide(L)'
;MIPMLPVNFHSDRFWIEVLRLRLIQGKAPGISLMNETPLWLVTGDKAGDNAQLLVIAEALGLPYEVRRMMPRKEYIHGKPRFKPSLYHLDMEKSDPLVPPWPALILTVGRRPAMAAQWIRKQSAGKTKIVLLGRPRKMLAEFALVIITGQFVMPERDNILSLDLPLMRVDTVKIDRAVNVWRPEFQAMQQPVTALLIGGPTRPYRMDEAVVGTLLQQLKKQPAGGSLFISTSRRTPDAVVDYLRQHKPPNSRLYCWQQDDSNNPYFALLGLADYFVVTGDSLSMLVEIARLGKPLAIYPLPEQGGFVAHAMRQAVMAIRCFPGQLPGALFGYARDLGRTHRYLLKNGLASILGQPFVTLRGPMEDQLSQVVQRIRQL
;
A
#
# COMPACT_ATOMS: atom_id res chain seq x y z
N MET A 1 35.25 -19.44 -27.70
CA MET A 1 35.56 -18.83 -26.40
C MET A 1 35.32 -17.31 -26.57
N ILE A 2 34.09 -16.87 -26.22
CA ILE A 2 33.69 -15.45 -26.32
C ILE A 2 33.55 -14.96 -24.87
N PRO A 3 34.18 -13.84 -24.48
CA PRO A 3 34.16 -13.38 -23.10
C PRO A 3 32.79 -12.77 -22.75
N MET A 4 32.19 -13.24 -21.65
CA MET A 4 31.03 -12.63 -21.02
C MET A 4 31.45 -11.33 -20.33
N LEU A 5 30.85 -10.22 -20.74
CA LEU A 5 30.89 -8.94 -20.02
C LEU A 5 29.85 -8.95 -18.88
N PRO A 6 30.13 -8.37 -17.73
CA PRO A 6 29.18 -8.30 -16.62
C PRO A 6 28.08 -7.29 -16.92
N VAL A 7 26.83 -7.76 -16.90
CA VAL A 7 25.64 -6.92 -17.03
C VAL A 7 25.30 -6.33 -15.66
N ASN A 8 25.56 -5.05 -15.48
CA ASN A 8 25.10 -4.26 -14.35
C ASN A 8 23.60 -3.99 -14.50
N PHE A 9 22.79 -4.69 -13.72
CA PHE A 9 21.34 -4.46 -13.66
C PHE A 9 21.02 -3.26 -12.77
N HIS A 10 20.83 -2.09 -13.38
CA HIS A 10 20.07 -1.02 -12.75
C HIS A 10 18.58 -1.33 -12.94
N SER A 11 17.89 -1.63 -11.86
CA SER A 11 16.49 -2.09 -11.80
C SER A 11 15.46 -1.16 -12.47
N ASP A 12 15.84 0.08 -12.78
CA ASP A 12 14.93 1.09 -13.33
C ASP A 12 14.75 1.02 -14.86
N ARG A 13 15.73 0.49 -15.61
CA ARG A 13 15.64 0.41 -17.09
C ARG A 13 14.76 -0.76 -17.58
N PHE A 14 14.71 -1.85 -16.83
CA PHE A 14 13.89 -3.02 -17.21
C PHE A 14 12.40 -2.71 -17.25
N TRP A 15 11.91 -1.87 -16.33
CA TRP A 15 10.50 -1.43 -16.31
C TRP A 15 10.15 -0.49 -17.46
N ILE A 16 11.12 0.27 -17.96
CA ILE A 16 10.94 1.20 -19.10
C ILE A 16 10.75 0.42 -20.41
N GLU A 17 11.45 -0.67 -20.60
CA GLU A 17 11.32 -1.50 -21.82
C GLU A 17 10.06 -2.36 -21.85
N VAL A 18 9.67 -2.95 -20.73
CA VAL A 18 8.41 -3.73 -20.61
C VAL A 18 7.18 -2.82 -20.81
N LEU A 19 7.27 -1.56 -20.41
CA LEU A 19 6.21 -0.56 -20.62
C LEU A 19 6.14 -0.06 -22.08
N ARG A 20 7.27 -0.01 -22.80
CA ARG A 20 7.31 0.39 -24.21
C ARG A 20 6.75 -0.68 -25.17
N LEU A 21 6.91 -1.96 -24.87
CA LEU A 21 6.52 -3.07 -25.77
C LEU A 21 5.03 -3.44 -25.71
N ARG A 22 4.24 -2.94 -24.76
CA ARG A 22 2.78 -3.18 -24.66
C ARG A 22 1.88 -2.10 -25.28
N LEU A 23 2.45 -1.10 -25.96
CA LEU A 23 1.71 -0.02 -26.61
C LEU A 23 1.02 -0.41 -27.94
N ILE A 24 1.11 -1.67 -28.36
CA ILE A 24 0.51 -2.12 -29.61
C ILE A 24 -0.32 -3.37 -29.35
N GLN A 25 -1.60 -3.22 -28.98
CA GLN A 25 -2.72 -4.08 -29.38
C GLN A 25 -3.96 -3.87 -28.49
N GLY A 26 -5.10 -3.61 -29.13
CA GLY A 26 -6.44 -3.82 -28.57
C GLY A 26 -7.37 -2.62 -28.55
N LYS A 27 -8.09 -2.36 -29.65
CA LYS A 27 -9.27 -1.47 -29.66
C LYS A 27 -10.46 -2.15 -29.01
N ALA A 28 -11.03 -1.54 -27.97
CA ALA A 28 -12.38 -1.84 -27.46
C ALA A 28 -13.35 -0.71 -27.89
N PRO A 29 -14.59 -1.02 -28.29
CA PRO A 29 -15.54 -0.02 -28.80
C PRO A 29 -16.26 0.71 -27.67
N GLY A 30 -16.38 2.03 -27.78
CA GLY A 30 -17.39 2.80 -27.07
C GLY A 30 -16.94 3.91 -26.11
N ILE A 31 -15.86 4.70 -26.39
CA ILE A 31 -15.56 5.91 -25.62
C ILE A 31 -15.11 7.01 -26.58
N SER A 32 -16.03 7.91 -26.94
CA SER A 32 -15.86 8.93 -27.99
C SER A 32 -15.12 10.21 -27.58
N LEU A 33 -14.57 10.37 -26.38
CA LEU A 33 -13.94 11.61 -25.90
C LEU A 33 -12.55 11.46 -25.27
N MET A 34 -11.98 10.25 -25.20
CA MET A 34 -10.65 10.02 -24.59
C MET A 34 -9.55 9.65 -25.61
N ASN A 35 -9.79 9.78 -26.90
CA ASN A 35 -8.91 9.21 -27.94
C ASN A 35 -7.72 10.11 -28.35
N GLU A 36 -7.57 11.34 -27.83
CA GLU A 36 -6.52 12.25 -28.31
C GLU A 36 -5.41 12.56 -27.31
N THR A 37 -5.64 12.34 -26.02
CA THR A 37 -4.61 12.57 -25.00
C THR A 37 -4.51 11.39 -24.03
N PRO A 38 -3.31 10.81 -23.84
CA PRO A 38 -3.15 9.67 -22.94
C PRO A 38 -3.50 10.05 -21.50
N LEU A 39 -3.97 9.08 -20.72
CA LEU A 39 -4.11 9.18 -19.26
C LEU A 39 -2.73 9.42 -18.65
N TRP A 40 -2.59 10.38 -17.72
CA TRP A 40 -1.34 10.55 -16.98
C TRP A 40 -1.42 9.91 -15.61
N LEU A 41 -0.41 9.11 -15.28
CA LEU A 41 -0.15 8.61 -13.92
C LEU A 41 0.87 9.54 -13.26
N VAL A 42 0.41 10.48 -12.46
CA VAL A 42 1.31 11.40 -11.73
C VAL A 42 1.72 10.73 -10.42
N THR A 43 2.93 10.18 -10.41
CA THR A 43 3.45 9.32 -9.35
C THR A 43 4.50 10.04 -8.50
N GLY A 44 4.83 9.48 -7.34
CA GLY A 44 5.87 9.96 -6.44
C GLY A 44 6.94 8.91 -6.16
N ASP A 45 7.63 9.09 -5.04
CA ASP A 45 8.74 8.27 -4.58
C ASP A 45 8.36 6.97 -3.86
N LYS A 46 7.06 6.67 -3.71
CA LYS A 46 6.58 5.51 -2.96
C LYS A 46 6.10 4.39 -3.87
N ALA A 47 6.90 3.35 -4.01
CA ALA A 47 6.62 2.23 -4.89
C ALA A 47 5.25 1.56 -4.63
N GLY A 48 4.90 1.31 -3.35
CA GLY A 48 3.62 0.68 -3.00
C GLY A 48 2.39 1.53 -3.32
N ASP A 49 2.50 2.86 -3.19
CA ASP A 49 1.43 3.78 -3.59
C ASP A 49 1.29 3.78 -5.13
N ASN A 50 2.41 3.84 -5.85
CA ASN A 50 2.44 3.84 -7.31
C ASN A 50 1.89 2.54 -7.92
N ALA A 51 2.17 1.39 -7.30
CA ALA A 51 1.67 0.08 -7.74
C ALA A 51 0.13 0.05 -7.80
N GLN A 52 -0.55 0.68 -6.85
CA GLN A 52 -2.02 0.76 -6.86
C GLN A 52 -2.56 1.60 -8.04
N LEU A 53 -1.86 2.66 -8.44
CA LEU A 53 -2.24 3.44 -9.64
C LEU A 53 -2.11 2.61 -10.91
N LEU A 54 -1.05 1.81 -11.03
CA LEU A 54 -0.84 0.92 -12.17
C LEU A 54 -1.96 -0.13 -12.28
N VAL A 55 -2.38 -0.70 -11.14
CA VAL A 55 -3.52 -1.64 -11.10
C VAL A 55 -4.78 -1.01 -11.68
N ILE A 56 -5.07 0.26 -11.33
CA ILE A 56 -6.24 0.98 -11.85
C ILE A 56 -6.07 1.27 -13.34
N ALA A 57 -4.90 1.78 -13.78
CA ALA A 57 -4.63 2.14 -15.16
C ALA A 57 -4.73 0.93 -16.11
N GLU A 58 -4.16 -0.20 -15.71
CA GLU A 58 -4.25 -1.45 -16.47
C GLU A 58 -5.69 -1.96 -16.57
N ALA A 59 -6.48 -1.86 -15.50
CA ALA A 59 -7.87 -2.27 -15.50
C ALA A 59 -8.78 -1.33 -16.33
N LEU A 60 -8.43 -0.06 -16.44
CA LEU A 60 -9.12 0.88 -17.35
C LEU A 60 -8.91 0.51 -18.83
N GLY A 61 -7.78 -0.11 -19.18
CA GLY A 61 -7.45 -0.48 -20.55
C GLY A 61 -7.19 0.72 -21.47
N LEU A 62 -6.88 1.90 -20.93
CA LEU A 62 -6.59 3.12 -21.67
C LEU A 62 -5.07 3.29 -21.85
N PRO A 63 -4.60 3.88 -22.96
CA PRO A 63 -3.22 4.31 -23.08
C PRO A 63 -2.86 5.30 -21.97
N TYR A 64 -1.70 5.12 -21.35
CA TYR A 64 -1.26 6.00 -20.26
C TYR A 64 0.23 6.33 -20.33
N GLU A 65 0.58 7.47 -19.77
CA GLU A 65 1.95 7.91 -19.57
C GLU A 65 2.23 8.08 -18.09
N VAL A 66 3.39 7.60 -17.62
CA VAL A 66 3.84 7.82 -16.26
C VAL A 66 4.64 9.11 -16.18
N ARG A 67 4.26 10.00 -15.26
CA ARG A 67 4.96 11.23 -14.92
C ARG A 67 5.47 11.13 -13.48
N ARG A 68 6.76 10.88 -13.31
CA ARG A 68 7.41 10.71 -12.00
C ARG A 68 7.79 12.06 -11.41
N MET A 69 7.29 12.33 -10.21
CA MET A 69 7.55 13.57 -9.47
C MET A 69 8.54 13.28 -8.33
N MET A 70 9.74 13.78 -8.46
CA MET A 70 10.79 13.64 -7.46
C MET A 70 10.76 14.81 -6.48
N PRO A 71 10.69 14.57 -5.16
CA PRO A 71 10.73 15.65 -4.20
C PRO A 71 12.12 16.24 -4.05
N ARG A 72 12.20 17.53 -3.75
CA ARG A 72 13.44 18.15 -3.25
C ARG A 72 13.86 17.49 -1.94
N LYS A 73 15.15 17.55 -1.61
CA LYS A 73 15.75 16.91 -0.43
C LYS A 73 14.99 17.24 0.87
N GLU A 74 14.64 18.50 1.08
CA GLU A 74 13.90 18.97 2.27
C GLU A 74 12.47 18.40 2.38
N TYR A 75 11.91 17.91 1.27
CA TYR A 75 10.56 17.35 1.23
C TYR A 75 10.53 15.83 1.12
N ILE A 76 11.64 15.12 1.11
CA ILE A 76 11.68 13.65 1.13
C ILE A 76 10.93 13.14 2.37
N HIS A 77 11.26 13.66 3.54
CA HIS A 77 10.59 13.39 4.82
C HIS A 77 9.64 14.51 5.23
N GLY A 78 9.78 15.70 4.67
CA GLY A 78 8.99 16.88 4.96
C GLY A 78 7.56 16.81 4.42
N LYS A 79 6.70 17.66 4.98
CA LYS A 79 5.29 17.81 4.57
C LYS A 79 5.07 19.20 3.98
N PRO A 80 5.25 19.41 2.67
CA PRO A 80 5.04 20.72 2.05
C PRO A 80 3.62 21.22 2.31
N ARG A 81 3.43 22.55 2.38
CA ARG A 81 2.10 23.16 2.45
C ARG A 81 1.31 22.79 1.19
N PHE A 82 0.12 22.18 1.35
CA PHE A 82 -0.69 21.75 0.23
C PHE A 82 -1.26 22.96 -0.53
N LYS A 83 -0.85 23.10 -1.79
CA LYS A 83 -1.35 24.08 -2.76
C LYS A 83 -1.06 23.60 -4.19
N PRO A 84 -1.82 24.03 -5.21
CA PRO A 84 -1.51 23.76 -6.62
C PRO A 84 -0.19 24.40 -7.02
N SER A 85 0.90 23.64 -7.02
CA SER A 85 2.24 24.16 -7.36
C SER A 85 3.27 23.06 -7.45
N LEU A 86 4.45 23.38 -8.02
CA LEU A 86 5.59 22.48 -8.21
C LEU A 86 6.77 22.80 -7.28
N TYR A 87 6.66 23.77 -6.35
CA TYR A 87 7.78 24.29 -5.54
C TYR A 87 8.49 23.21 -4.71
N HIS A 88 7.79 22.12 -4.40
CA HIS A 88 8.28 21.00 -3.59
C HIS A 88 8.99 19.93 -4.40
N LEU A 89 9.02 20.08 -5.74
CA LEU A 89 9.60 19.12 -6.66
C LEU A 89 10.98 19.57 -7.13
N ASP A 90 11.85 18.60 -7.29
CA ASP A 90 13.11 18.72 -8.03
C ASP A 90 12.78 18.54 -9.52
N MET A 91 12.70 19.66 -10.25
CA MET A 91 12.26 19.65 -11.64
C MET A 91 13.32 19.08 -12.60
N GLU A 92 14.58 19.01 -12.21
CA GLU A 92 15.66 18.38 -13.00
C GLU A 92 15.54 16.84 -12.94
N LYS A 93 15.01 16.30 -11.83
CA LYS A 93 14.83 14.87 -11.61
C LYS A 93 13.40 14.39 -11.86
N SER A 94 12.46 15.30 -12.06
CA SER A 94 11.06 14.99 -12.35
C SER A 94 10.83 14.95 -13.84
N ASP A 95 9.87 14.13 -14.29
CA ASP A 95 9.44 14.13 -15.68
C ASP A 95 8.80 15.49 -16.04
N PRO A 96 8.96 15.95 -17.28
CA PRO A 96 8.43 17.23 -17.72
C PRO A 96 6.90 17.27 -17.70
N LEU A 97 6.34 18.40 -17.23
CA LEU A 97 4.91 18.66 -17.19
C LEU A 97 4.60 19.77 -18.19
N VAL A 98 4.41 19.39 -19.44
CA VAL A 98 4.16 20.28 -20.59
C VAL A 98 2.93 19.85 -21.37
N PRO A 99 2.20 20.77 -22.06
CA PRO A 99 1.09 20.39 -22.91
C PRO A 99 1.52 19.46 -24.10
N PRO A 100 0.60 18.70 -24.68
CA PRO A 100 -0.84 18.72 -24.43
C PRO A 100 -1.22 18.12 -23.08
N TRP A 101 -2.13 18.79 -22.36
CA TRP A 101 -2.59 18.34 -21.05
C TRP A 101 -3.53 17.13 -21.20
N PRO A 102 -3.45 16.13 -20.29
CA PRO A 102 -4.30 14.94 -20.36
C PRO A 102 -5.75 15.29 -19.98
N ALA A 103 -6.71 14.54 -20.50
CA ALA A 103 -8.09 14.65 -20.07
C ALA A 103 -8.27 14.12 -18.62
N LEU A 104 -7.47 13.12 -18.24
CA LEU A 104 -7.56 12.46 -16.94
C LEU A 104 -6.17 12.23 -16.33
N ILE A 105 -6.06 12.50 -15.02
CA ILE A 105 -4.90 12.17 -14.19
C ILE A 105 -5.32 11.18 -13.11
N LEU A 106 -4.56 10.08 -12.96
CA LEU A 106 -4.56 9.29 -11.73
C LEU A 106 -3.35 9.70 -10.90
N THR A 107 -3.55 9.94 -9.61
CA THR A 107 -2.47 10.32 -8.70
C THR A 107 -2.64 9.75 -7.30
N VAL A 108 -1.55 9.65 -6.54
CA VAL A 108 -1.54 9.14 -5.18
C VAL A 108 -0.64 9.96 -4.27
N GLY A 109 -1.12 10.24 -3.07
CA GLY A 109 -0.33 10.93 -2.06
C GLY A 109 -0.31 12.45 -2.24
N ARG A 110 0.34 13.11 -1.26
CA ARG A 110 0.27 14.58 -1.12
C ARG A 110 1.01 15.33 -2.22
N ARG A 111 2.25 14.95 -2.46
CA ARG A 111 3.15 15.69 -3.37
C ARG A 111 2.71 15.57 -4.84
N PRO A 112 2.45 14.36 -5.36
CA PRO A 112 1.92 14.21 -6.72
C PRO A 112 0.55 14.87 -6.89
N ALA A 113 -0.33 14.83 -5.89
CA ALA A 113 -1.63 15.51 -5.95
C ALA A 113 -1.50 17.05 -6.07
N MET A 114 -0.46 17.64 -5.48
CA MET A 114 -0.20 19.09 -5.66
C MET A 114 0.20 19.40 -7.11
N ALA A 115 1.02 18.54 -7.74
CA ALA A 115 1.39 18.67 -9.15
C ALA A 115 0.17 18.44 -10.07
N ALA A 116 -0.65 17.43 -9.80
CA ALA A 116 -1.89 17.22 -10.55
C ALA A 116 -2.84 18.41 -10.49
N GLN A 117 -3.00 19.02 -9.31
CA GLN A 117 -3.78 20.27 -9.16
C GLN A 117 -3.16 21.46 -9.91
N TRP A 118 -1.85 21.54 -9.99
CA TRP A 118 -1.17 22.54 -10.80
C TRP A 118 -1.47 22.32 -12.29
N ILE A 119 -1.38 21.06 -12.80
CA ILE A 119 -1.72 20.72 -14.19
C ILE A 119 -3.18 21.08 -14.49
N ARG A 120 -4.12 20.75 -13.59
CA ARG A 120 -5.53 21.14 -13.75
C ARG A 120 -5.69 22.64 -13.89
N LYS A 121 -4.93 23.44 -13.13
CA LYS A 121 -4.93 24.89 -13.27
C LYS A 121 -4.38 25.35 -14.63
N GLN A 122 -3.29 24.74 -15.11
CA GLN A 122 -2.70 25.05 -16.42
C GLN A 122 -3.64 24.67 -17.59
N SER A 123 -4.42 23.62 -17.44
CA SER A 123 -5.43 23.19 -18.41
C SER A 123 -6.75 23.96 -18.33
N ALA A 124 -6.79 25.09 -17.60
CA ALA A 124 -8.02 25.87 -17.34
C ALA A 124 -9.18 25.01 -16.77
N GLY A 125 -8.86 24.04 -15.92
CA GLY A 125 -9.82 23.16 -15.26
C GLY A 125 -10.30 21.97 -16.10
N LYS A 126 -9.85 21.82 -17.34
CA LYS A 126 -10.28 20.73 -18.24
C LYS A 126 -9.82 19.34 -17.81
N THR A 127 -8.61 19.24 -17.22
CA THR A 127 -8.07 17.97 -16.72
C THR A 127 -8.85 17.52 -15.47
N LYS A 128 -9.44 16.33 -15.52
CA LYS A 128 -10.04 15.66 -14.36
C LYS A 128 -8.97 14.95 -13.54
N ILE A 129 -9.12 14.93 -12.21
CA ILE A 129 -8.16 14.30 -11.32
C ILE A 129 -8.85 13.24 -10.48
N VAL A 130 -8.34 12.02 -10.54
CA VAL A 130 -8.66 10.93 -9.61
C VAL A 130 -7.53 10.79 -8.61
N LEU A 131 -7.83 10.97 -7.33
CA LEU A 131 -6.88 10.84 -6.23
C LEU A 131 -7.08 9.51 -5.51
N LEU A 132 -6.05 8.69 -5.46
CA LEU A 132 -6.02 7.53 -4.58
C LEU A 132 -5.43 7.94 -3.22
N GLY A 133 -6.21 7.73 -2.17
CA GLY A 133 -5.85 8.10 -0.81
C GLY A 133 -6.51 9.39 -0.33
N ARG A 134 -6.19 9.76 0.91
CA ARG A 134 -6.87 10.83 1.62
C ARG A 134 -6.44 12.22 1.14
N PRO A 135 -7.37 13.05 0.62
CA PRO A 135 -7.08 14.44 0.31
C PRO A 135 -6.80 15.21 1.60
N ARG A 136 -5.88 16.18 1.54
CA ARG A 136 -5.58 17.05 2.68
C ARG A 136 -6.47 18.30 2.69
N LYS A 137 -6.74 18.83 1.51
CA LYS A 137 -7.54 20.02 1.22
C LYS A 137 -8.12 19.91 -0.18
N MET A 138 -8.95 20.83 -0.58
CA MET A 138 -9.46 20.98 -1.94
C MET A 138 -10.23 19.74 -2.44
N LEU A 139 -11.03 19.13 -1.56
CA LEU A 139 -11.78 17.92 -1.91
C LEU A 139 -12.66 18.09 -3.16
N ALA A 140 -13.29 19.27 -3.31
CA ALA A 140 -14.14 19.58 -4.46
C ALA A 140 -13.38 19.69 -5.80
N GLU A 141 -12.06 19.86 -5.76
CA GLU A 141 -11.23 19.97 -6.96
C GLU A 141 -10.86 18.60 -7.56
N PHE A 142 -11.13 17.51 -6.87
CA PHE A 142 -10.94 16.15 -7.38
C PHE A 142 -12.24 15.65 -7.98
N ALA A 143 -12.17 15.14 -9.22
CA ALA A 143 -13.31 14.52 -9.87
C ALA A 143 -13.75 13.23 -9.14
N LEU A 144 -12.76 12.48 -8.63
CA LEU A 144 -13.00 11.32 -7.77
C LEU A 144 -11.87 11.17 -6.75
N VAL A 145 -12.22 10.83 -5.52
CA VAL A 145 -11.30 10.44 -4.46
C VAL A 145 -11.59 9.00 -4.07
N ILE A 146 -10.62 8.13 -4.25
CA ILE A 146 -10.71 6.72 -3.87
C ILE A 146 -9.97 6.55 -2.55
N ILE A 147 -10.67 6.15 -1.52
CA ILE A 147 -10.10 5.92 -0.19
C ILE A 147 -10.24 4.46 0.21
N THR A 148 -9.31 3.98 1.02
CA THR A 148 -9.41 2.65 1.63
C THR A 148 -10.08 2.74 2.99
N GLY A 149 -10.67 1.63 3.46
CA GLY A 149 -11.47 1.56 4.69
C GLY A 149 -10.78 2.07 5.96
N GLN A 150 -9.44 2.16 5.95
CA GLN A 150 -8.69 2.75 7.06
C GLN A 150 -8.91 4.28 7.27
N PHE A 151 -9.54 4.96 6.32
CA PHE A 151 -9.82 6.40 6.41
C PHE A 151 -11.31 6.65 6.53
N VAL A 152 -11.71 7.29 7.62
CA VAL A 152 -13.09 7.75 7.81
C VAL A 152 -13.24 9.10 7.14
N MET A 153 -14.09 9.17 6.12
CA MET A 153 -14.45 10.40 5.42
C MET A 153 -15.97 10.53 5.30
N PRO A 154 -16.53 11.75 5.24
CA PRO A 154 -17.95 11.92 4.99
C PRO A 154 -18.34 11.37 3.62
N GLU A 155 -19.55 10.86 3.50
CA GLU A 155 -20.11 10.43 2.22
C GLU A 155 -20.31 11.63 1.29
N ARG A 156 -19.81 11.53 0.07
CA ARG A 156 -19.95 12.52 -0.99
C ARG A 156 -19.92 11.81 -2.34
N ASP A 157 -20.56 12.41 -3.34
CA ASP A 157 -20.64 11.84 -4.70
C ASP A 157 -19.26 11.61 -5.35
N ASN A 158 -18.28 12.45 -5.00
CA ASN A 158 -16.92 12.33 -5.51
C ASN A 158 -15.99 11.51 -4.58
N ILE A 159 -16.52 10.73 -3.64
CA ILE A 159 -15.73 9.82 -2.78
C ILE A 159 -16.19 8.39 -2.99
N LEU A 160 -15.25 7.53 -3.33
CA LEU A 160 -15.43 6.08 -3.39
C LEU A 160 -14.64 5.44 -2.25
N SER A 161 -15.35 4.81 -1.31
CA SER A 161 -14.73 4.06 -0.21
C SER A 161 -14.59 2.59 -0.58
N LEU A 162 -13.37 2.08 -0.53
CA LEU A 162 -13.04 0.66 -0.66
C LEU A 162 -12.77 0.08 0.71
N ASP A 163 -13.17 -1.16 0.95
CA ASP A 163 -12.89 -1.84 2.22
C ASP A 163 -11.41 -2.17 2.36
N LEU A 164 -10.76 -2.53 1.25
CA LEU A 164 -9.37 -2.95 1.18
C LEU A 164 -8.53 -2.10 0.20
N PRO A 165 -7.21 -2.01 0.42
CA PRO A 165 -6.29 -1.47 -0.58
C PRO A 165 -6.32 -2.28 -1.88
N LEU A 166 -6.15 -1.58 -3.02
CA LEU A 166 -6.02 -2.20 -4.33
C LEU A 166 -4.61 -2.78 -4.46
N MET A 167 -4.44 -4.01 -4.00
CA MET A 167 -3.17 -4.72 -4.10
C MET A 167 -3.30 -5.86 -5.08
N ARG A 168 -2.30 -6.05 -5.95
CA ARG A 168 -2.13 -7.27 -6.74
C ARG A 168 -0.98 -8.07 -6.16
N VAL A 169 -1.13 -9.37 -6.20
CA VAL A 169 -0.05 -10.30 -5.89
C VAL A 169 0.82 -10.45 -7.14
N ASP A 170 2.10 -10.19 -7.00
CA ASP A 170 3.09 -10.37 -8.07
C ASP A 170 3.63 -11.80 -8.04
N THR A 171 2.91 -12.71 -8.70
CA THR A 171 3.27 -14.14 -8.75
C THR A 171 4.63 -14.37 -9.37
N VAL A 172 5.05 -13.56 -10.37
CA VAL A 172 6.37 -13.68 -11.00
C VAL A 172 7.49 -13.39 -10.01
N LYS A 173 7.34 -12.37 -9.16
CA LYS A 173 8.31 -12.09 -8.11
C LYS A 173 8.32 -13.17 -7.04
N ILE A 174 7.14 -13.70 -6.69
CA ILE A 174 7.02 -14.79 -5.73
C ILE A 174 7.77 -16.01 -6.27
N ASP A 175 7.51 -16.45 -7.50
CA ASP A 175 8.14 -17.64 -8.09
C ASP A 175 9.66 -17.50 -8.17
N ARG A 176 10.17 -16.34 -8.56
CA ARG A 176 11.63 -16.07 -8.57
C ARG A 176 12.23 -16.16 -7.17
N ALA A 177 11.59 -15.54 -6.18
CA ALA A 177 12.07 -15.54 -4.80
C ALA A 177 11.99 -16.96 -4.19
N VAL A 178 10.92 -17.70 -4.47
CA VAL A 178 10.76 -19.11 -4.07
C VAL A 178 11.92 -19.96 -4.55
N ASN A 179 12.34 -19.83 -5.82
CA ASN A 179 13.46 -20.61 -6.36
C ASN A 179 14.77 -20.31 -5.64
N VAL A 180 15.02 -19.06 -5.25
CA VAL A 180 16.22 -18.64 -4.52
C VAL A 180 16.22 -19.16 -3.08
N TRP A 181 15.08 -19.04 -2.37
CA TRP A 181 15.00 -19.29 -0.94
C TRP A 181 14.57 -20.72 -0.56
N ARG A 182 14.14 -21.52 -1.53
CA ARG A 182 13.66 -22.90 -1.31
C ARG A 182 14.64 -23.77 -0.48
N PRO A 183 15.97 -23.79 -0.76
CA PRO A 183 16.88 -24.63 0.02
C PRO A 183 16.91 -24.26 1.51
N GLU A 184 16.85 -22.96 1.80
CA GLU A 184 16.84 -22.45 3.16
C GLU A 184 15.56 -22.86 3.92
N PHE A 185 14.39 -22.77 3.25
CA PHE A 185 13.12 -23.18 3.84
C PHE A 185 13.00 -24.68 4.02
N GLN A 186 13.58 -25.48 3.12
CA GLN A 186 13.64 -26.94 3.27
C GLN A 186 14.48 -27.39 4.48
N ALA A 187 15.48 -26.60 4.88
CA ALA A 187 16.29 -26.85 6.07
C ALA A 187 15.60 -26.46 7.39
N MET A 188 14.46 -25.77 7.32
CA MET A 188 13.68 -25.38 8.49
C MET A 188 12.67 -26.48 8.87
N GLN A 189 12.41 -26.62 10.17
CA GLN A 189 11.37 -27.52 10.66
C GLN A 189 9.99 -27.04 10.21
N GLN A 190 9.26 -27.89 9.52
CA GLN A 190 7.92 -27.60 9.03
C GLN A 190 6.85 -27.80 10.13
N PRO A 191 5.73 -27.08 10.07
CA PRO A 191 5.42 -26.00 9.14
C PRO A 191 6.18 -24.70 9.49
N VAL A 192 6.38 -23.81 8.50
CA VAL A 192 7.00 -22.50 8.72
C VAL A 192 5.95 -21.43 8.91
N THR A 193 6.01 -20.73 10.03
CA THR A 193 5.20 -19.53 10.30
C THR A 193 6.01 -18.27 9.97
N ALA A 194 5.53 -17.42 9.07
CA ALA A 194 6.08 -16.10 8.80
C ALA A 194 5.50 -15.08 9.77
N LEU A 195 6.36 -14.43 10.59
CA LEU A 195 6.01 -13.29 11.41
C LEU A 195 6.46 -11.99 10.73
N LEU A 196 5.53 -11.21 10.21
CA LEU A 196 5.81 -9.95 9.52
C LEU A 196 5.55 -8.77 10.45
N ILE A 197 6.61 -8.02 10.76
CA ILE A 197 6.57 -6.91 11.71
C ILE A 197 6.64 -5.59 10.96
N GLY A 198 5.59 -4.79 11.05
CA GLY A 198 5.51 -3.44 10.53
C GLY A 198 6.19 -2.40 11.43
N GLY A 199 5.51 -1.31 11.72
CA GLY A 199 6.04 -0.26 12.58
C GLY A 199 4.95 0.66 13.12
N PRO A 200 5.31 1.65 13.94
CA PRO A 200 4.35 2.54 14.57
C PRO A 200 3.56 3.33 13.53
N THR A 201 2.27 3.45 13.74
CA THR A 201 1.35 4.22 12.92
C THR A 201 0.33 4.90 13.82
N ARG A 202 0.42 6.22 13.99
CA ARG A 202 -0.49 6.95 14.90
C ARG A 202 -1.95 6.63 14.63
N PRO A 203 -2.75 6.29 15.64
CA PRO A 203 -2.46 6.34 17.08
C PRO A 203 -1.81 5.07 17.67
N TYR A 204 -1.43 4.09 16.87
CA TYR A 204 -0.91 2.78 17.30
C TYR A 204 0.59 2.84 17.56
N ARG A 205 1.03 2.15 18.61
CA ARG A 205 2.44 2.06 19.01
C ARG A 205 3.05 0.72 18.61
N MET A 206 4.36 0.73 18.45
CA MET A 206 5.21 -0.44 18.23
C MET A 206 6.51 -0.18 19.00
N ASP A 207 6.70 -0.88 20.08
CA ASP A 207 7.86 -0.82 20.96
C ASP A 207 8.23 -2.23 21.44
N GLU A 208 9.27 -2.37 22.25
CA GLU A 208 9.79 -3.64 22.76
C GLU A 208 8.73 -4.38 23.60
N ALA A 209 7.94 -3.67 24.40
CA ALA A 209 6.90 -4.27 25.22
C ALA A 209 5.79 -4.88 24.36
N VAL A 210 5.41 -4.19 23.28
CA VAL A 210 4.43 -4.69 22.30
C VAL A 210 4.93 -5.96 21.62
N VAL A 211 6.20 -5.97 21.19
CA VAL A 211 6.79 -7.16 20.55
C VAL A 211 7.00 -8.29 21.55
N GLY A 212 7.38 -7.99 22.79
CA GLY A 212 7.46 -8.98 23.85
C GLY A 212 6.11 -9.70 24.07
N THR A 213 5.02 -8.93 24.12
CA THR A 213 3.66 -9.49 24.23
C THR A 213 3.29 -10.31 22.99
N LEU A 214 3.63 -9.84 21.79
CA LEU A 214 3.43 -10.56 20.53
C LEU A 214 4.13 -11.93 20.56
N LEU A 215 5.40 -11.97 20.92
CA LEU A 215 6.16 -13.22 21.01
C LEU A 215 5.59 -14.19 22.08
N GLN A 216 5.09 -13.68 23.19
CA GLN A 216 4.41 -14.49 24.21
C GLN A 216 3.09 -15.09 23.68
N GLN A 217 2.28 -14.31 22.97
CA GLN A 217 1.05 -14.80 22.36
C GLN A 217 1.32 -15.83 21.25
N LEU A 218 2.38 -15.61 20.48
CA LEU A 218 2.78 -16.53 19.41
C LEU A 218 3.13 -17.92 19.93
N LYS A 219 3.74 -18.04 21.12
CA LYS A 219 4.02 -19.33 21.78
C LYS A 219 2.74 -20.15 22.07
N LYS A 220 1.59 -19.48 22.16
CA LYS A 220 0.28 -20.13 22.38
C LYS A 220 -0.42 -20.50 21.08
N GLN A 221 0.11 -20.08 19.93
CA GLN A 221 -0.48 -20.38 18.62
C GLN A 221 -0.15 -21.84 18.24
N PRO A 222 -1.15 -22.68 17.95
CA PRO A 222 -0.94 -24.10 17.70
C PRO A 222 -0.46 -24.39 16.26
N ALA A 223 0.59 -23.72 15.80
CA ALA A 223 1.13 -23.98 14.45
C ALA A 223 2.31 -24.96 14.46
N GLY A 224 3.08 -25.02 15.56
CA GLY A 224 4.32 -25.82 15.63
C GLY A 224 5.41 -25.33 14.67
N GLY A 225 6.42 -26.18 14.41
CA GLY A 225 7.44 -25.93 13.39
C GLY A 225 8.41 -24.78 13.70
N SER A 226 8.84 -24.08 12.64
CA SER A 226 9.80 -22.97 12.72
C SER A 226 9.13 -21.61 12.52
N LEU A 227 9.79 -20.58 13.04
CA LEU A 227 9.37 -19.19 12.88
C LEU A 227 10.35 -18.44 11.99
N PHE A 228 9.87 -17.75 10.95
CA PHE A 228 10.65 -16.81 10.17
C PHE A 228 10.15 -15.37 10.45
N ILE A 229 10.96 -14.59 11.15
CA ILE A 229 10.66 -13.21 11.53
C ILE A 229 11.23 -12.27 10.47
N SER A 230 10.40 -11.42 9.89
CA SER A 230 10.83 -10.38 8.95
C SER A 230 10.37 -9.01 9.44
N THR A 231 11.33 -8.08 9.57
CA THR A 231 11.04 -6.68 9.91
C THR A 231 10.79 -5.85 8.64
N SER A 232 10.29 -4.65 8.79
CA SER A 232 10.01 -3.71 7.71
C SER A 232 10.83 -2.42 7.85
N ARG A 233 10.84 -1.61 6.79
CA ARG A 233 11.45 -0.26 6.80
C ARG A 233 10.97 0.63 7.96
N ARG A 234 9.78 0.36 8.51
CA ARG A 234 9.17 1.17 9.59
C ARG A 234 9.42 0.59 10.98
N THR A 235 9.99 -0.59 11.08
CA THR A 235 10.27 -1.24 12.37
C THR A 235 11.35 -0.44 13.10
N PRO A 236 11.10 0.04 14.33
CA PRO A 236 12.09 0.79 15.09
C PRO A 236 13.33 -0.05 15.41
N ASP A 237 14.51 0.59 15.46
CA ASP A 237 15.77 -0.11 15.78
C ASP A 237 15.73 -0.80 17.13
N ALA A 238 15.14 -0.18 18.16
CA ALA A 238 14.97 -0.78 19.49
C ALA A 238 14.16 -2.10 19.42
N VAL A 239 13.14 -2.16 18.56
CA VAL A 239 12.35 -3.39 18.31
C VAL A 239 13.21 -4.45 17.61
N VAL A 240 14.04 -4.05 16.64
CA VAL A 240 14.95 -4.97 15.94
C VAL A 240 15.96 -5.56 16.92
N ASP A 241 16.54 -4.74 17.80
CA ASP A 241 17.50 -5.17 18.80
C ASP A 241 16.86 -6.09 19.86
N TYR A 242 15.64 -5.77 20.26
CA TYR A 242 14.85 -6.65 21.13
C TYR A 242 14.62 -8.03 20.50
N LEU A 243 14.26 -8.07 19.21
CA LEU A 243 14.06 -9.33 18.47
C LEU A 243 15.34 -10.15 18.37
N ARG A 244 16.51 -9.52 18.14
CA ARG A 244 17.81 -10.23 18.09
C ARG A 244 18.10 -10.98 19.41
N GLN A 245 17.73 -10.37 20.53
CA GLN A 245 17.99 -10.91 21.88
C GLN A 245 16.93 -11.93 22.32
N HIS A 246 15.67 -11.76 21.93
CA HIS A 246 14.53 -12.48 22.50
C HIS A 246 13.77 -13.39 21.51
N LYS A 247 14.24 -13.50 20.25
CA LYS A 247 13.61 -14.41 19.29
C LYS A 247 13.64 -15.86 19.78
N PRO A 248 12.63 -16.68 19.48
CA PRO A 248 12.63 -18.10 19.83
C PRO A 248 13.86 -18.84 19.24
N PRO A 249 14.38 -19.88 19.92
CA PRO A 249 15.54 -20.63 19.42
C PRO A 249 15.32 -21.20 18.01
N ASN A 250 14.15 -21.77 17.74
CA ASN A 250 13.79 -22.32 16.42
C ASN A 250 13.23 -21.24 15.50
N SER A 251 13.98 -20.12 15.34
CA SER A 251 13.55 -19.02 14.50
C SER A 251 14.69 -18.39 13.71
N ARG A 252 14.36 -17.91 12.51
CA ARG A 252 15.20 -17.03 11.71
C ARG A 252 14.70 -15.59 11.81
N LEU A 253 15.65 -14.63 11.76
CA LEU A 253 15.34 -13.20 11.79
C LEU A 253 15.99 -12.52 10.60
N TYR A 254 15.17 -11.94 9.74
CA TYR A 254 15.59 -11.00 8.71
C TYR A 254 15.31 -9.56 9.16
N CYS A 255 16.34 -8.75 9.25
CA CYS A 255 16.24 -7.32 9.52
C CYS A 255 16.23 -6.57 8.19
N TRP A 256 15.17 -5.81 7.94
CA TRP A 256 15.02 -5.08 6.70
C TRP A 256 16.21 -4.15 6.41
N GLN A 257 16.69 -4.16 5.18
CA GLN A 257 17.73 -3.28 4.67
C GLN A 257 17.24 -2.60 3.40
N GLN A 258 17.73 -1.38 3.18
CA GLN A 258 17.40 -0.66 1.97
C GLN A 258 18.12 -1.30 0.76
N ASP A 259 17.40 -1.43 -0.36
CA ASP A 259 17.90 -1.96 -1.64
C ASP A 259 18.52 -3.38 -1.56
N ASP A 260 18.11 -4.16 -0.55
CA ASP A 260 18.55 -5.55 -0.40
C ASP A 260 17.86 -6.46 -1.42
N SER A 261 18.64 -6.97 -2.36
CA SER A 261 18.18 -7.94 -3.37
C SER A 261 17.79 -9.30 -2.77
N ASN A 262 18.26 -9.60 -1.55
CA ASN A 262 17.97 -10.85 -0.83
C ASN A 262 16.81 -10.71 0.17
N ASN A 263 15.96 -9.69 0.02
CA ASN A 263 14.78 -9.54 0.86
C ASN A 263 13.84 -10.74 0.73
N PRO A 264 13.57 -11.49 1.82
CA PRO A 264 12.81 -12.73 1.76
C PRO A 264 11.29 -12.53 1.62
N TYR A 265 10.78 -11.30 1.57
CA TYR A 265 9.35 -11.03 1.63
C TYR A 265 8.53 -11.82 0.61
N PHE A 266 8.94 -11.81 -0.67
CA PHE A 266 8.23 -12.56 -1.71
C PHE A 266 8.42 -14.08 -1.56
N ALA A 267 9.57 -14.53 -1.08
CA ALA A 267 9.78 -15.95 -0.77
C ALA A 267 8.88 -16.42 0.37
N LEU A 268 8.72 -15.60 1.43
CA LEU A 268 7.79 -15.89 2.51
C LEU A 268 6.37 -16.04 1.99
N LEU A 269 5.91 -15.14 1.10
CA LEU A 269 4.57 -15.24 0.50
C LEU A 269 4.33 -16.58 -0.22
N GLY A 270 5.37 -17.15 -0.84
CA GLY A 270 5.28 -18.44 -1.54
C GLY A 270 5.48 -19.66 -0.62
N LEU A 271 6.47 -19.60 0.27
CA LEU A 271 6.99 -20.77 0.99
C LEU A 271 6.45 -20.95 2.41
N ALA A 272 5.99 -19.88 3.08
CA ALA A 272 5.46 -20.01 4.42
C ALA A 272 4.06 -20.64 4.42
N ASP A 273 3.78 -21.46 5.43
CA ASP A 273 2.51 -22.16 5.63
C ASP A 273 1.50 -21.29 6.36
N TYR A 274 1.96 -20.51 7.35
CA TYR A 274 1.14 -19.66 8.19
C TYR A 274 1.73 -18.25 8.26
N PHE A 275 0.87 -17.27 8.45
CA PHE A 275 1.27 -15.87 8.57
C PHE A 275 0.73 -15.24 9.84
N VAL A 276 1.60 -14.52 10.55
CA VAL A 276 1.23 -13.59 11.61
C VAL A 276 1.74 -12.21 11.20
N VAL A 277 0.85 -11.24 11.16
CA VAL A 277 1.19 -9.88 10.67
C VAL A 277 0.71 -8.84 11.68
N THR A 278 1.57 -7.87 11.98
CA THR A 278 1.15 -6.72 12.80
C THR A 278 0.14 -5.85 12.05
N GLY A 279 -0.92 -5.47 12.72
CA GLY A 279 -2.12 -4.90 12.11
C GLY A 279 -1.95 -3.54 11.41
N ASP A 280 -0.79 -2.89 11.54
CA ASP A 280 -0.47 -1.65 10.82
C ASP A 280 -0.10 -1.85 9.34
N SER A 281 0.25 -3.08 8.95
CA SER A 281 0.76 -3.42 7.62
C SER A 281 -0.36 -3.91 6.71
N LEU A 282 -1.34 -3.04 6.43
CA LEU A 282 -2.55 -3.40 5.68
C LEU A 282 -2.27 -3.98 4.29
N SER A 283 -1.24 -3.53 3.59
CA SER A 283 -0.85 -4.11 2.30
C SER A 283 -0.43 -5.56 2.42
N MET A 284 0.41 -5.90 3.42
CA MET A 284 0.83 -7.28 3.67
C MET A 284 -0.38 -8.17 4.03
N LEU A 285 -1.28 -7.67 4.88
CA LEU A 285 -2.51 -8.40 5.24
C LEU A 285 -3.34 -8.73 4.00
N VAL A 286 -3.52 -7.77 3.10
CA VAL A 286 -4.32 -7.96 1.88
C VAL A 286 -3.61 -8.87 0.87
N GLU A 287 -2.30 -8.75 0.69
CA GLU A 287 -1.53 -9.62 -0.21
C GLU A 287 -1.61 -11.09 0.24
N ILE A 288 -1.44 -11.36 1.54
CA ILE A 288 -1.51 -12.71 2.10
C ILE A 288 -2.94 -13.26 1.99
N ALA A 289 -3.96 -12.44 2.31
CA ALA A 289 -5.34 -12.83 2.16
C ALA A 289 -5.70 -13.16 0.70
N ARG A 290 -5.18 -12.40 -0.29
CA ARG A 290 -5.35 -12.69 -1.73
C ARG A 290 -4.69 -13.98 -2.19
N LEU A 291 -3.60 -14.39 -1.51
CA LEU A 291 -2.95 -15.67 -1.75
C LEU A 291 -3.70 -16.86 -1.13
N GLY A 292 -4.74 -16.61 -0.38
CA GLY A 292 -5.47 -17.68 0.31
C GLY A 292 -4.69 -18.34 1.46
N LYS A 293 -3.64 -17.68 1.95
CA LYS A 293 -2.79 -18.25 3.01
C LYS A 293 -3.41 -18.04 4.39
N PRO A 294 -3.26 -19.00 5.32
CA PRO A 294 -3.69 -18.87 6.70
C PRO A 294 -3.05 -17.66 7.37
N LEU A 295 -3.86 -16.70 7.83
CA LEU A 295 -3.44 -15.40 8.31
C LEU A 295 -3.99 -15.10 9.70
N ALA A 296 -3.13 -14.71 10.64
CA ALA A 296 -3.51 -14.14 11.91
C ALA A 296 -3.02 -12.67 12.02
N ILE A 297 -3.89 -11.80 12.48
CA ILE A 297 -3.61 -10.38 12.73
C ILE A 297 -3.21 -10.21 14.19
N TYR A 298 -2.10 -9.50 14.44
CA TYR A 298 -1.77 -8.97 15.75
C TYR A 298 -2.16 -7.48 15.80
N PRO A 299 -3.31 -7.12 16.40
CA PRO A 299 -3.72 -5.72 16.53
C PRO A 299 -2.74 -4.95 17.40
N LEU A 300 -2.25 -3.82 16.90
CA LEU A 300 -1.36 -2.97 17.68
C LEU A 300 -2.15 -2.19 18.74
N PRO A 301 -1.62 -2.05 19.97
CA PRO A 301 -2.24 -1.22 20.98
C PRO A 301 -2.18 0.27 20.61
N GLU A 302 -3.22 1.01 20.94
CA GLU A 302 -3.26 2.46 20.76
C GLU A 302 -2.43 3.19 21.81
N GLN A 303 -1.88 4.35 21.41
CA GLN A 303 -1.27 5.30 22.34
C GLN A 303 -2.34 6.07 23.11
N GLY A 304 -2.14 6.20 24.41
CA GLY A 304 -3.06 6.88 25.32
C GLY A 304 -4.06 5.93 25.98
N GLY A 305 -4.46 6.25 27.21
CA GLY A 305 -5.39 5.45 27.99
C GLY A 305 -6.82 5.48 27.45
N PHE A 306 -7.74 4.87 28.18
CA PHE A 306 -9.17 4.76 27.86
C PHE A 306 -9.82 6.09 27.46
N VAL A 307 -9.47 7.18 28.12
CA VAL A 307 -10.00 8.53 27.83
C VAL A 307 -9.61 8.97 26.42
N ALA A 308 -8.34 8.78 26.02
CA ALA A 308 -7.87 9.15 24.68
C ALA A 308 -8.53 8.28 23.59
N HIS A 309 -8.78 7.02 23.87
CA HIS A 309 -9.55 6.13 23.01
C HIS A 309 -11.00 6.60 22.87
N ALA A 310 -11.70 6.85 23.99
CA ALA A 310 -13.08 7.33 23.99
C ALA A 310 -13.23 8.66 23.24
N MET A 311 -12.32 9.61 23.46
CA MET A 311 -12.30 10.87 22.70
C MET A 311 -12.10 10.67 21.20
N ARG A 312 -11.23 9.76 20.79
CA ARG A 312 -11.05 9.43 19.37
C ARG A 312 -12.31 8.83 18.77
N GLN A 313 -12.98 7.92 19.47
CA GLN A 313 -14.25 7.32 19.03
C GLN A 313 -15.34 8.39 18.91
N ALA A 314 -15.48 9.28 19.87
CA ALA A 314 -16.42 10.40 19.82
C ALA A 314 -16.13 11.33 18.61
N VAL A 315 -14.87 11.69 18.39
CA VAL A 315 -14.46 12.49 17.23
C VAL A 315 -14.74 11.76 15.90
N MET A 316 -14.56 10.44 15.84
CA MET A 316 -14.91 9.66 14.65
C MET A 316 -16.42 9.61 14.42
N ALA A 317 -17.22 9.44 15.46
CA ALA A 317 -18.69 9.46 15.37
C ALA A 317 -19.21 10.81 14.88
N ILE A 318 -18.71 11.92 15.44
CA ILE A 318 -19.10 13.29 15.03
C ILE A 318 -18.75 13.56 13.55
N ARG A 319 -17.66 12.98 13.04
CA ARG A 319 -17.21 13.18 11.64
C ARG A 319 -18.02 12.40 10.60
N CYS A 320 -18.75 11.37 11.03
CA CYS A 320 -19.66 10.63 10.17
C CYS A 320 -20.98 11.37 9.91
N PHE A 321 -21.27 12.48 10.63
CA PHE A 321 -22.46 13.28 10.40
C PHE A 321 -22.35 14.10 9.10
N PRO A 322 -23.30 13.96 8.16
CA PRO A 322 -23.31 14.75 6.94
C PRO A 322 -23.47 16.25 7.28
N GLY A 323 -22.62 17.07 6.73
CA GLY A 323 -22.84 18.52 6.63
C GLY A 323 -22.19 19.44 7.64
N GLN A 324 -21.54 18.98 8.70
CA GLN A 324 -20.99 19.88 9.72
C GLN A 324 -19.58 19.52 10.18
N LEU A 325 -18.71 20.44 10.09
CA LEU A 325 -17.33 20.63 10.50
C LEU A 325 -16.32 20.49 9.36
N PRO A 326 -15.54 21.54 9.10
CA PRO A 326 -14.48 21.46 8.10
C PRO A 326 -13.45 20.46 8.58
N GLY A 327 -13.36 19.30 7.91
CA GLY A 327 -12.33 18.28 8.12
C GLY A 327 -10.89 18.82 8.01
N ALA A 328 -10.76 20.10 7.65
CA ALA A 328 -9.54 20.87 7.63
C ALA A 328 -8.93 21.13 9.01
N LEU A 329 -9.73 21.23 10.09
CA LEU A 329 -9.25 21.58 11.43
C LEU A 329 -8.62 20.38 12.17
N PHE A 330 -9.12 19.16 11.95
CA PHE A 330 -8.69 18.01 12.77
C PHE A 330 -7.99 16.89 11.99
N GLY A 331 -7.91 16.96 10.65
CA GLY A 331 -7.43 15.88 9.77
C GLY A 331 -8.34 14.63 9.89
N TYR A 332 -8.46 13.80 8.88
CA TYR A 332 -9.28 12.59 8.96
C TYR A 332 -8.60 11.51 9.81
N ALA A 333 -9.35 10.88 10.70
CA ALA A 333 -8.83 9.81 11.56
C ALA A 333 -8.45 8.57 10.72
N ARG A 334 -7.49 7.80 11.24
CA ARG A 334 -7.13 6.49 10.69
C ARG A 334 -7.70 5.43 11.62
N ASP A 335 -8.50 4.52 11.07
CA ASP A 335 -9.05 3.35 11.76
C ASP A 335 -8.56 2.08 11.05
N LEU A 336 -7.48 1.48 11.56
CA LEU A 336 -7.00 0.19 11.05
C LEU A 336 -7.99 -0.92 11.36
N GLY A 337 -8.71 -0.80 12.45
CA GLY A 337 -9.68 -1.79 12.91
C GLY A 337 -10.81 -2.03 11.90
N ARG A 338 -11.17 -1.05 11.06
CA ARG A 338 -12.18 -1.24 10.02
C ARG A 338 -11.73 -2.30 9.00
N THR A 339 -10.50 -2.21 8.51
CA THR A 339 -9.93 -3.22 7.60
C THR A 339 -9.77 -4.58 8.30
N HIS A 340 -9.32 -4.60 9.57
CA HIS A 340 -9.24 -5.84 10.33
C HIS A 340 -10.63 -6.49 10.48
N ARG A 341 -11.65 -5.73 10.88
CA ARG A 341 -13.03 -6.24 10.99
C ARG A 341 -13.54 -6.80 9.67
N TYR A 342 -13.23 -6.15 8.55
CA TYR A 342 -13.58 -6.66 7.22
C TYR A 342 -12.93 -8.03 6.96
N LEU A 343 -11.61 -8.15 7.18
CA LEU A 343 -10.88 -9.40 6.99
C LEU A 343 -11.41 -10.53 7.89
N LEU A 344 -11.68 -10.21 9.17
CA LEU A 344 -12.21 -11.17 10.13
C LEU A 344 -13.65 -11.63 9.77
N LYS A 345 -14.53 -10.68 9.45
CA LYS A 345 -15.95 -10.96 9.11
C LYS A 345 -16.06 -11.85 7.86
N ASN A 346 -15.16 -11.68 6.89
CA ASN A 346 -15.16 -12.45 5.66
C ASN A 346 -14.33 -13.74 5.74
N GLY A 347 -13.85 -14.13 6.93
CA GLY A 347 -13.05 -15.34 7.11
C GLY A 347 -11.70 -15.31 6.37
N LEU A 348 -11.16 -14.13 6.13
CA LEU A 348 -9.88 -13.92 5.43
C LEU A 348 -8.69 -13.88 6.40
N ALA A 349 -8.94 -13.73 7.69
CA ALA A 349 -7.95 -13.74 8.75
C ALA A 349 -8.58 -14.14 10.08
N SER A 350 -7.74 -14.50 11.06
CA SER A 350 -8.08 -14.63 12.48
C SER A 350 -7.31 -13.60 13.32
N ILE A 351 -7.63 -13.48 14.61
CA ILE A 351 -6.79 -12.75 15.57
C ILE A 351 -5.73 -13.70 16.11
N LEU A 352 -4.52 -13.22 16.33
CA LEU A 352 -3.45 -14.01 16.95
C LEU A 352 -3.93 -14.58 18.29
N GLY A 353 -3.69 -15.88 18.51
CA GLY A 353 -4.21 -16.65 19.65
C GLY A 353 -5.50 -17.41 19.35
N GLN A 354 -6.14 -17.17 18.22
CA GLN A 354 -7.26 -17.97 17.70
C GLN A 354 -6.77 -18.94 16.60
N PRO A 355 -7.47 -20.04 16.35
CA PRO A 355 -7.14 -20.93 15.23
C PRO A 355 -7.08 -20.19 13.90
N PHE A 356 -6.14 -20.57 13.05
CA PHE A 356 -6.11 -20.05 11.67
C PHE A 356 -7.38 -20.47 10.92
N VAL A 357 -7.94 -19.55 10.16
CA VAL A 357 -9.07 -19.84 9.29
C VAL A 357 -8.59 -20.34 7.93
N THR A 358 -9.27 -21.34 7.38
CA THR A 358 -9.06 -21.78 6.01
C THR A 358 -10.03 -20.99 5.12
N LEU A 359 -9.50 -20.31 4.11
CA LEU A 359 -10.30 -19.50 3.20
C LEU A 359 -11.35 -20.32 2.45
N ARG A 360 -12.56 -19.82 2.43
CA ARG A 360 -13.69 -20.41 1.68
C ARG A 360 -14.08 -19.46 0.54
N GLY A 361 -13.29 -19.40 -0.50
CA GLY A 361 -13.66 -18.68 -1.72
C GLY A 361 -12.76 -17.48 -2.07
N PRO A 362 -12.92 -16.92 -3.26
CA PRO A 362 -12.15 -15.78 -3.73
C PRO A 362 -12.53 -14.50 -2.97
N MET A 363 -11.55 -13.65 -2.74
CA MET A 363 -11.77 -12.32 -2.17
C MET A 363 -12.45 -11.41 -3.22
N GLU A 364 -13.48 -10.68 -2.81
CA GLU A 364 -14.17 -9.72 -3.67
C GLU A 364 -13.19 -8.70 -4.26
N ASP A 365 -13.24 -8.52 -5.58
CA ASP A 365 -12.41 -7.53 -6.28
C ASP A 365 -13.17 -6.22 -6.48
N GLN A 366 -12.84 -5.23 -5.66
CA GLN A 366 -13.44 -3.88 -5.74
C GLN A 366 -12.87 -3.03 -6.89
N LEU A 367 -11.95 -3.58 -7.69
CA LEU A 367 -11.34 -2.86 -8.82
C LEU A 367 -12.34 -2.56 -9.93
N SER A 368 -13.28 -3.47 -10.19
CA SER A 368 -14.35 -3.27 -11.15
C SER A 368 -15.24 -2.06 -10.81
N GLN A 369 -15.54 -1.86 -9.54
CA GLN A 369 -16.27 -0.69 -9.04
C GLN A 369 -15.48 0.62 -9.27
N VAL A 370 -14.15 0.58 -9.05
CA VAL A 370 -13.26 1.73 -9.32
C VAL A 370 -13.27 2.09 -10.79
N VAL A 371 -13.09 1.09 -11.67
CA VAL A 371 -13.10 1.28 -13.12
C VAL A 371 -14.44 1.87 -13.59
N GLN A 372 -15.56 1.33 -13.12
CA GLN A 372 -16.88 1.84 -13.46
C GLN A 372 -17.06 3.30 -13.05
N ARG A 373 -16.65 3.67 -11.82
CA ARG A 373 -16.75 5.07 -11.34
C ARG A 373 -15.85 6.03 -12.13
N ILE A 374 -14.66 5.60 -12.53
CA ILE A 374 -13.78 6.44 -13.36
C ILE A 374 -14.35 6.64 -14.76
N ARG A 375 -14.95 5.60 -15.35
CA ARG A 375 -15.57 5.69 -16.68
C ARG A 375 -16.81 6.60 -16.72
N GLN A 376 -17.43 6.86 -15.57
CA GLN A 376 -18.57 7.78 -15.44
C GLN A 376 -18.16 9.25 -15.29
N LEU A 377 -16.87 9.55 -15.16
CA LEU A 377 -16.37 10.91 -15.09
C LEU A 377 -16.37 11.57 -16.47
#